data_3bc70889064c78cb487583e618a0f5ff
#
_entry.id   3bc70889064c78cb487583e618a0f5ff
#
_cell.length_a   1.000
_cell.length_b   1.000
_cell.length_c   1.000
_cell.angle_alpha   90.00
_cell.angle_beta   90.00
_cell.angle_gamma   90.00
#
_symmetry.space_group_name_H-M   'P 1'
#
loop_
_entity.id
_entity.type
_entity.pdbx_description
1 polymer ?
#
loop_
_entity_poly.entity_id
_entity_poly.type
_entity_poly.pdbx_seq_one_letter_code
_entity_poly.pdbx_strand_id
1 'polypeptide(L)'
;MNSFTPLPQLKMQLRRRLEQCLRLAKAHFKRSFKAPEISFELRGVKAGVAHLQENLLRFNPILLQENAEEFLHQVVPHELAHLLVYQLFGRVKPHGREWQEMMQGVFGLPAETCHRFDVASVQGDTFRYHCACQQHLLSKRRHLRILREKTDYICRKCRTKLIFTDEN
;
A
#
# COMPACT_ATOMS: atom_id res chain seq x y z
N MET A 1 14.00 -25.10 -1.08
CA MET A 1 14.90 -24.15 -1.78
C MET A 1 14.06 -22.95 -2.21
N ASN A 2 14.17 -21.82 -1.52
CA ASN A 2 13.52 -20.60 -1.99
C ASN A 2 14.29 -20.13 -3.23
N SER A 3 13.77 -20.40 -4.41
CA SER A 3 14.32 -19.87 -5.66
C SER A 3 14.09 -18.35 -5.66
N PHE A 4 15.16 -17.61 -5.40
CA PHE A 4 15.14 -16.15 -5.47
C PHE A 4 14.81 -15.73 -6.92
N THR A 5 13.61 -15.17 -7.11
CA THR A 5 13.20 -14.65 -8.43
C THR A 5 13.81 -13.26 -8.63
N PRO A 6 14.59 -13.03 -9.69
CA PRO A 6 15.20 -11.72 -9.95
C PRO A 6 14.17 -10.61 -10.12
N LEU A 7 14.47 -9.42 -9.62
CA LEU A 7 13.57 -8.27 -9.69
C LEU A 7 13.06 -7.92 -11.12
N PRO A 8 13.88 -7.98 -12.18
CA PRO A 8 13.39 -7.78 -13.55
C PRO A 8 12.28 -8.77 -13.94
N GLN A 9 12.42 -10.04 -13.54
CA GLN A 9 11.41 -11.06 -13.80
C GLN A 9 10.12 -10.79 -13.00
N LEU A 10 10.22 -10.38 -11.74
CA LEU A 10 9.07 -9.99 -10.92
C LEU A 10 8.33 -8.77 -11.51
N LYS A 11 9.06 -7.77 -12.00
CA LYS A 11 8.46 -6.63 -12.70
C LYS A 11 7.69 -7.06 -13.96
N MET A 12 8.21 -8.04 -14.70
CA MET A 12 7.51 -8.60 -15.85
C MET A 12 6.25 -9.37 -15.44
N GLN A 13 6.33 -10.18 -14.38
CA GLN A 13 5.17 -10.90 -13.83
C GLN A 13 4.09 -9.92 -13.35
N LEU A 14 4.48 -8.84 -12.68
CA LEU A 14 3.58 -7.77 -12.25
C LEU A 14 2.82 -7.15 -13.44
N ARG A 15 3.51 -6.82 -14.52
CA ARG A 15 2.88 -6.29 -15.74
C ARG A 15 1.89 -7.28 -16.34
N ARG A 16 2.25 -8.55 -16.42
CA ARG A 16 1.34 -9.62 -16.91
C ARG A 16 0.09 -9.74 -16.01
N ARG A 17 0.26 -9.62 -14.70
CA ARG A 17 -0.86 -9.67 -13.77
C ARG A 17 -1.80 -8.47 -13.95
N LEU A 18 -1.27 -7.27 -14.14
CA LEU A 18 -2.06 -6.08 -14.47
C LEU A 18 -2.85 -6.26 -15.77
N GLU A 19 -2.21 -6.75 -16.84
CA GLU A 19 -2.87 -7.02 -18.11
C GLU A 19 -4.00 -8.04 -17.96
N GLN A 20 -3.79 -9.09 -17.17
CA GLN A 20 -4.81 -10.09 -16.88
C GLN A 20 -6.03 -9.45 -16.18
N CYS A 21 -5.82 -8.63 -15.17
CA CYS A 21 -6.90 -7.93 -14.46
C CYS A 21 -7.63 -6.93 -15.39
N LEU A 22 -6.89 -6.20 -16.23
CA LEU A 22 -7.49 -5.32 -17.24
C LEU A 22 -8.37 -6.08 -18.24
N ARG A 23 -7.96 -7.27 -18.67
CA ARG A 23 -8.80 -8.13 -19.55
C ARG A 23 -10.08 -8.57 -18.84
N LEU A 24 -10.00 -8.96 -17.56
CA LEU A 24 -11.19 -9.32 -16.78
C LEU A 24 -12.16 -8.14 -16.66
N ALA A 25 -11.66 -6.96 -16.32
CA ALA A 25 -12.48 -5.75 -16.23
C ALA A 25 -13.10 -5.38 -17.58
N LYS A 26 -12.33 -5.42 -18.67
CA LYS A 26 -12.82 -5.18 -20.05
C LYS A 26 -13.95 -6.14 -20.42
N ALA A 27 -13.80 -7.42 -20.11
CA ALA A 27 -14.81 -8.44 -20.41
C ALA A 27 -16.08 -8.22 -19.58
N HIS A 28 -15.95 -7.88 -18.29
CA HIS A 28 -17.06 -7.66 -17.37
C HIS A 28 -17.89 -6.41 -17.74
N PHE A 29 -17.21 -5.28 -17.95
CA PHE A 29 -17.86 -4.00 -18.23
C PHE A 29 -18.12 -3.74 -19.71
N LYS A 30 -17.67 -4.63 -20.60
CA LYS A 30 -17.76 -4.51 -22.08
C LYS A 30 -17.26 -3.15 -22.59
N ARG A 31 -16.20 -2.62 -21.97
CA ARG A 31 -15.56 -1.36 -22.36
C ARG A 31 -14.04 -1.44 -22.19
N SER A 32 -13.33 -0.59 -22.90
CA SER A 32 -11.90 -0.44 -22.75
C SER A 32 -11.55 0.49 -21.58
N PHE A 33 -10.45 0.19 -20.91
CA PHE A 33 -9.86 1.02 -19.85
C PHE A 33 -8.51 1.55 -20.31
N LYS A 34 -8.18 2.76 -19.86
CA LYS A 34 -6.84 3.29 -20.07
C LYS A 34 -5.86 2.51 -19.20
N ALA A 35 -4.86 1.88 -19.84
CA ALA A 35 -3.81 1.18 -19.11
C ALA A 35 -2.99 2.19 -18.25
N PRO A 36 -2.64 1.84 -17.01
CA PRO A 36 -1.86 2.72 -16.16
C PRO A 36 -0.38 2.75 -16.55
N GLU A 37 0.28 3.84 -16.24
CA GLU A 37 1.72 3.88 -16.11
C GLU A 37 2.16 3.13 -14.84
N ILE A 38 3.36 2.56 -14.85
CA ILE A 38 3.89 1.77 -13.74
C ILE A 38 5.27 2.30 -13.34
N SER A 39 5.41 2.67 -12.07
CA SER A 39 6.69 3.05 -11.46
C SER A 39 7.06 2.11 -10.33
N PHE A 40 8.36 1.82 -10.19
CA PHE A 40 8.93 1.01 -9.11
C PHE A 40 9.80 1.85 -8.16
N GLU A 41 9.46 3.11 -7.99
CA GLU A 41 10.21 4.07 -7.18
C GLU A 41 9.58 4.32 -5.80
N LEU A 42 8.51 3.58 -5.46
CA LEU A 42 7.89 3.70 -4.14
C LEU A 42 8.85 3.21 -3.05
N ARG A 43 8.94 3.96 -1.95
CA ARG A 43 9.77 3.66 -0.79
C ARG A 43 8.94 3.67 0.49
N GLY A 44 9.50 3.10 1.56
CA GLY A 44 8.85 3.01 2.86
C GLY A 44 7.89 1.85 2.95
N VAL A 45 6.99 1.87 3.92
CA VAL A 45 6.16 0.71 4.33
C VAL A 45 4.96 0.42 3.42
N LYS A 46 4.66 1.26 2.45
CA LYS A 46 3.57 1.02 1.51
C LYS A 46 4.03 0.09 0.39
N ALA A 47 3.23 -0.93 0.09
CA ALA A 47 3.48 -1.86 -1.01
C ALA A 47 3.12 -1.26 -2.37
N GLY A 48 1.99 -0.60 -2.47
CA GLY A 48 1.52 0.07 -3.68
C GLY A 48 0.82 1.39 -3.37
N VAL A 49 0.64 2.22 -4.38
CA VAL A 49 -0.16 3.45 -4.36
C VAL A 49 -0.72 3.71 -5.75
N ALA A 50 -2.02 3.96 -5.84
CA ALA A 50 -2.70 4.40 -7.04
C ALA A 50 -2.84 5.93 -7.08
N HIS A 51 -2.25 6.56 -8.08
CA HIS A 51 -2.41 7.99 -8.38
C HIS A 51 -3.53 8.16 -9.40
N LEU A 52 -4.74 8.45 -8.91
CA LEU A 52 -5.97 8.37 -9.71
C LEU A 52 -5.99 9.33 -10.89
N GLN A 53 -5.61 10.59 -10.68
CA GLN A 53 -5.64 11.62 -11.72
C GLN A 53 -4.56 11.41 -12.79
N GLU A 54 -3.41 10.90 -12.39
CA GLU A 54 -2.27 10.64 -13.26
C GLU A 54 -2.37 9.29 -14.00
N ASN A 55 -3.32 8.44 -13.60
CA ASN A 55 -3.44 7.06 -14.04
C ASN A 55 -2.12 6.29 -13.90
N LEU A 56 -1.48 6.44 -12.74
CA LEU A 56 -0.17 5.89 -12.41
C LEU A 56 -0.25 4.95 -11.20
N LEU A 57 0.37 3.78 -11.31
CA LEU A 57 0.59 2.85 -10.21
C LEU A 57 2.06 2.89 -9.78
N ARG A 58 2.31 3.09 -8.50
CA ARG A 58 3.65 3.02 -7.93
C ARG A 58 3.75 1.82 -6.99
N PHE A 59 4.78 1.02 -7.18
CA PHE A 59 5.03 -0.19 -6.39
C PHE A 59 6.38 -0.14 -5.70
N ASN A 60 6.45 -0.74 -4.51
CA ASN A 60 7.67 -0.86 -3.75
C ASN A 60 8.44 -2.12 -4.21
N PRO A 61 9.60 -1.96 -4.84
CA PRO A 61 10.34 -3.09 -5.40
C PRO A 61 10.94 -4.02 -4.32
N ILE A 62 11.22 -3.50 -3.12
CA ILE A 62 11.75 -4.30 -2.01
C ILE A 62 10.65 -5.22 -1.49
N LEU A 63 9.48 -4.69 -1.16
CA LEU A 63 8.34 -5.50 -0.71
C LEU A 63 7.85 -6.48 -1.78
N LEU A 64 7.90 -6.10 -3.06
CA LEU A 64 7.63 -7.03 -4.18
C LEU A 64 8.60 -8.21 -4.16
N GLN A 65 9.87 -7.99 -3.92
CA GLN A 65 10.90 -9.02 -3.93
C GLN A 65 10.80 -9.96 -2.73
N GLU A 66 10.44 -9.41 -1.58
CA GLU A 66 10.30 -10.16 -0.32
C GLU A 66 8.99 -10.96 -0.24
N ASN A 67 7.92 -10.51 -0.92
CA ASN A 67 6.56 -11.05 -0.80
C ASN A 67 5.92 -11.30 -2.17
N ALA A 68 6.66 -11.81 -3.14
CA ALA A 68 6.31 -11.83 -4.56
C ALA A 68 4.92 -12.43 -4.83
N GLU A 69 4.60 -13.59 -4.25
CA GLU A 69 3.34 -14.30 -4.49
C GLU A 69 2.13 -13.47 -4.04
N GLU A 70 2.10 -13.07 -2.77
CA GLU A 70 0.99 -12.29 -2.21
C GLU A 70 0.92 -10.89 -2.84
N PHE A 71 2.08 -10.29 -3.17
CA PHE A 71 2.16 -9.02 -3.83
C PHE A 71 1.47 -9.05 -5.21
N LEU A 72 1.80 -10.05 -6.03
CA LEU A 72 1.20 -10.23 -7.35
C LEU A 72 -0.28 -10.62 -7.25
N HIS A 73 -0.66 -11.39 -6.23
CA HIS A 73 -2.02 -11.88 -6.07
C HIS A 73 -2.97 -10.82 -5.52
N GLN A 74 -2.54 -10.01 -4.55
CA GLN A 74 -3.37 -9.06 -3.82
C GLN A 74 -3.04 -7.59 -4.10
N VAL A 75 -1.76 -7.17 -3.96
CA VAL A 75 -1.41 -5.75 -4.06
C VAL A 75 -1.62 -5.19 -5.46
N VAL A 76 -1.23 -5.94 -6.48
CA VAL A 76 -1.38 -5.50 -7.87
C VAL A 76 -2.84 -5.30 -8.27
N PRO A 77 -3.75 -6.26 -8.06
CA PRO A 77 -5.18 -6.05 -8.31
C PRO A 77 -5.80 -4.96 -7.44
N HIS A 78 -5.39 -4.84 -6.17
CA HIS A 78 -5.86 -3.82 -5.24
C HIS A 78 -5.64 -2.39 -5.78
N GLU A 79 -4.42 -2.08 -6.17
CA GLU A 79 -4.08 -0.76 -6.69
C GLU A 79 -4.72 -0.50 -8.06
N LEU A 80 -4.78 -1.53 -8.92
CA LEU A 80 -5.49 -1.41 -10.19
C LEU A 80 -6.99 -1.18 -9.99
N ALA A 81 -7.63 -1.85 -9.03
CA ALA A 81 -9.04 -1.64 -8.72
C ALA A 81 -9.35 -0.18 -8.41
N HIS A 82 -8.48 0.52 -7.67
CA HIS A 82 -8.65 1.96 -7.42
C HIS A 82 -8.69 2.78 -8.71
N LEU A 83 -7.80 2.52 -9.66
CA LEU A 83 -7.78 3.23 -10.95
C LEU A 83 -9.00 2.92 -11.81
N LEU A 84 -9.40 1.65 -11.89
CA LEU A 84 -10.56 1.25 -12.70
C LEU A 84 -11.86 1.80 -12.13
N VAL A 85 -12.03 1.77 -10.82
CA VAL A 85 -13.18 2.38 -10.14
C VAL A 85 -13.22 3.88 -10.41
N TYR A 86 -12.06 4.56 -10.35
CA TYR A 86 -11.99 5.98 -10.68
C TYR A 86 -12.36 6.27 -12.16
N GLN A 87 -11.95 5.42 -13.09
CA GLN A 87 -12.32 5.55 -14.51
C GLN A 87 -13.82 5.30 -14.76
N LEU A 88 -14.49 4.50 -13.90
CA LEU A 88 -15.91 4.19 -14.03
C LEU A 88 -16.81 5.21 -13.35
N PHE A 89 -16.47 5.60 -12.14
CA PHE A 89 -17.36 6.32 -11.22
C PHE A 89 -16.79 7.67 -10.75
N GLY A 90 -15.55 8.01 -11.14
CA GLY A 90 -14.88 9.19 -10.60
C GLY A 90 -14.42 8.97 -9.15
N ARG A 91 -14.42 10.05 -8.37
CA ARG A 91 -13.94 10.01 -6.98
C ARG A 91 -15.03 9.45 -6.06
N VAL A 92 -14.82 8.25 -5.55
CA VAL A 92 -15.65 7.56 -4.56
C VAL A 92 -14.87 7.27 -3.28
N LYS A 93 -15.55 6.71 -2.27
CA LYS A 93 -14.89 6.31 -1.01
C LYS A 93 -13.85 5.22 -1.28
N PRO A 94 -12.58 5.40 -0.87
CA PRO A 94 -11.57 4.35 -0.95
C PRO A 94 -12.04 3.07 -0.22
N HIS A 95 -11.84 1.92 -0.85
CA HIS A 95 -12.32 0.61 -0.35
C HIS A 95 -13.84 0.55 -0.07
N GLY A 96 -14.62 1.44 -0.72
CA GLY A 96 -16.07 1.43 -0.68
C GLY A 96 -16.65 0.28 -1.51
N ARG A 97 -17.97 0.29 -1.69
CA ARG A 97 -18.71 -0.76 -2.38
C ARG A 97 -18.18 -1.01 -3.80
N GLU A 98 -17.91 0.03 -4.55
CA GLU A 98 -17.45 -0.05 -5.94
C GLU A 98 -16.08 -0.75 -6.05
N TRP A 99 -15.17 -0.45 -5.11
CA TRP A 99 -13.87 -1.11 -5.04
C TRP A 99 -14.00 -2.57 -4.59
N GLN A 100 -14.87 -2.88 -3.62
CA GLN A 100 -15.12 -4.25 -3.17
C GLN A 100 -15.76 -5.10 -4.28
N GLU A 101 -16.69 -4.55 -5.04
CA GLU A 101 -17.27 -5.21 -6.22
C GLU A 101 -16.22 -5.47 -7.31
N MET A 102 -15.29 -4.54 -7.52
CA MET A 102 -14.17 -4.76 -8.46
C MET A 102 -13.29 -5.91 -8.00
N MET A 103 -12.90 -5.95 -6.73
CA MET A 103 -12.05 -7.02 -6.20
C MET A 103 -12.76 -8.38 -6.21
N GLN A 104 -13.97 -8.47 -5.67
CA GLN A 104 -14.69 -9.72 -5.49
C GLN A 104 -15.44 -10.16 -6.74
N GLY A 105 -16.19 -9.26 -7.37
CA GLY A 105 -17.05 -9.57 -8.51
C GLY A 105 -16.32 -9.66 -9.84
N VAL A 106 -15.29 -8.83 -10.05
CA VAL A 106 -14.55 -8.78 -11.32
C VAL A 106 -13.27 -9.61 -11.27
N PHE A 107 -12.45 -9.43 -10.22
CA PHE A 107 -11.17 -10.14 -10.10
C PHE A 107 -11.29 -11.48 -9.38
N GLY A 108 -12.39 -11.75 -8.67
CA GLY A 108 -12.59 -12.97 -7.90
C GLY A 108 -11.64 -13.09 -6.70
N LEU A 109 -11.24 -11.97 -6.12
CA LEU A 109 -10.26 -11.88 -5.05
C LEU A 109 -10.89 -11.32 -3.76
N PRO A 110 -10.37 -11.68 -2.57
CA PRO A 110 -10.81 -11.06 -1.32
C PRO A 110 -10.59 -9.54 -1.35
N ALA A 111 -11.55 -8.78 -0.82
CA ALA A 111 -11.47 -7.32 -0.71
C ALA A 111 -10.68 -6.90 0.53
N GLU A 112 -9.42 -7.33 0.63
CA GLU A 112 -8.52 -6.99 1.73
C GLU A 112 -7.98 -5.57 1.56
N THR A 113 -8.13 -4.74 2.60
CA THR A 113 -7.74 -3.33 2.55
C THR A 113 -6.29 -3.07 2.94
N CYS A 114 -5.62 -4.04 3.56
CA CYS A 114 -4.24 -3.95 4.01
C CYS A 114 -3.49 -5.26 3.74
N HIS A 115 -2.22 -5.16 3.37
CA HIS A 115 -1.31 -6.30 3.36
C HIS A 115 -0.77 -6.59 4.77
N ARG A 116 -0.29 -7.80 5.01
CA ARG A 116 0.30 -8.24 6.28
C ARG A 116 1.81 -8.47 6.17
N PHE A 117 2.47 -7.80 5.24
CA PHE A 117 3.90 -7.96 5.03
C PHE A 117 4.70 -7.54 6.26
N ASP A 118 5.78 -8.25 6.53
CA ASP A 118 6.85 -7.72 7.35
C ASP A 118 7.47 -6.52 6.63
N VAL A 119 7.49 -5.37 7.28
CA VAL A 119 8.00 -4.12 6.71
C VAL A 119 9.33 -3.69 7.36
N ALA A 120 9.95 -4.57 8.15
CA ALA A 120 11.18 -4.25 8.88
C ALA A 120 12.31 -3.79 7.93
N SER A 121 12.44 -4.41 6.75
CA SER A 121 13.44 -4.07 5.73
C SER A 121 13.27 -2.68 5.10
N VAL A 122 12.04 -2.15 5.09
CA VAL A 122 11.68 -0.86 4.48
C VAL A 122 11.24 0.18 5.50
N GLN A 123 11.10 -0.22 6.75
CA GLN A 123 10.77 0.67 7.85
C GLN A 123 12.00 1.50 8.22
N GLY A 124 11.89 2.82 8.15
CA GLY A 124 12.92 3.72 8.64
C GLY A 124 13.02 3.71 10.17
N ASP A 125 14.02 4.42 10.71
CA ASP A 125 14.24 4.55 12.16
C ASP A 125 12.95 4.85 12.91
N THR A 126 12.72 4.11 13.99
CA THR A 126 11.61 4.34 14.92
C THR A 126 12.14 4.68 16.31
N PHE A 127 11.40 5.52 17.01
CA PHE A 127 11.74 6.03 18.32
C PHE A 127 10.65 5.64 19.29
N ARG A 128 11.05 5.13 20.45
CA ARG A 128 10.11 4.69 21.47
C ARG A 128 9.57 5.87 22.27
N TYR A 129 8.27 5.89 22.43
CA TYR A 129 7.54 6.82 23.27
C TYR A 129 6.59 6.04 24.15
N HIS A 130 6.21 6.60 25.28
CA HIS A 130 5.18 6.02 26.15
C HIS A 130 4.12 7.05 26.51
N CYS A 131 2.97 6.57 26.85
CA CYS A 131 1.89 7.31 27.49
C CYS A 131 1.47 6.56 28.76
N ALA A 132 0.45 7.04 29.44
CA ALA A 132 -0.03 6.39 30.67
C ALA A 132 -0.51 4.94 30.49
N CYS A 133 -0.88 4.51 29.26
CA CYS A 133 -1.51 3.20 29.04
C CYS A 133 -0.73 2.24 28.16
N GLN A 134 0.25 2.70 27.35
CA GLN A 134 0.97 1.84 26.42
C GLN A 134 2.23 2.50 25.83
N GLN A 135 3.06 1.70 25.17
CA GLN A 135 4.19 2.17 24.39
C GLN A 135 3.76 2.48 22.95
N HIS A 136 4.49 3.39 22.30
CA HIS A 136 4.28 3.82 20.92
C HIS A 136 5.61 3.87 20.18
N LEU A 137 5.61 3.51 18.91
CA LEU A 137 6.74 3.70 18.02
C LEU A 137 6.43 4.86 17.08
N LEU A 138 7.22 5.92 17.15
CA LEU A 138 7.11 7.07 16.25
C LEU A 138 8.20 7.00 15.19
N SER A 139 7.83 7.32 13.93
CA SER A 139 8.79 7.46 12.85
C SER A 139 9.75 8.63 13.09
N LYS A 140 10.94 8.58 12.48
CA LYS A 140 11.95 9.66 12.52
C LYS A 140 11.35 11.03 12.22
N ARG A 141 10.44 11.13 11.24
CA ARG A 141 9.76 12.39 10.90
C ARG A 141 8.95 12.93 12.09
N ARG A 142 8.19 12.08 12.78
CA ARG A 142 7.39 12.50 13.95
C ARG A 142 8.28 12.84 15.14
N HIS A 143 9.32 12.06 15.38
CA HIS A 143 10.32 12.32 16.41
C HIS A 143 11.00 13.69 16.21
N LEU A 144 11.51 13.96 14.99
CA LEU A 144 12.11 15.24 14.66
C LEU A 144 11.13 16.42 14.77
N ARG A 145 9.86 16.19 14.45
CA ARG A 145 8.82 17.22 14.61
C ARG A 145 8.61 17.59 16.07
N ILE A 146 8.59 16.61 16.98
CA ILE A 146 8.52 16.87 18.42
C ILE A 146 9.72 17.72 18.88
N LEU A 147 10.93 17.33 18.44
CA LEU A 147 12.16 18.03 18.86
C LEU A 147 12.27 19.45 18.30
N ARG A 148 11.92 19.67 17.04
CA ARG A 148 12.12 20.95 16.34
C ARG A 148 10.94 21.91 16.49
N GLU A 149 9.73 21.40 16.32
CA GLU A 149 8.51 22.20 16.29
C GLU A 149 7.77 22.23 17.64
N LYS A 150 8.30 21.54 18.67
CA LYS A 150 7.67 21.37 19.99
C LYS A 150 6.22 20.89 19.90
N THR A 151 5.90 20.13 18.84
CA THR A 151 4.58 19.56 18.61
C THR A 151 4.34 18.40 19.56
N ASP A 152 3.23 18.42 20.27
CA ASP A 152 2.83 17.33 21.15
C ASP A 152 1.97 16.30 20.42
N TYR A 153 2.27 15.02 20.61
CA TYR A 153 1.41 13.92 20.18
C TYR A 153 0.69 13.34 21.40
N ILE A 154 -0.59 13.07 21.24
CA ILE A 154 -1.49 12.60 22.31
C ILE A 154 -1.95 11.18 21.97
N CYS A 155 -1.95 10.30 22.97
CA CYS A 155 -2.51 8.96 22.83
C CYS A 155 -4.02 9.03 22.60
N ARG A 156 -4.49 8.35 21.55
CA ARG A 156 -5.93 8.33 21.22
C ARG A 156 -6.77 7.60 22.26
N LYS A 157 -6.18 6.67 23.02
CA LYS A 157 -6.86 5.86 24.02
C LYS A 157 -6.97 6.59 25.37
N CYS A 158 -5.84 6.98 25.96
CA CYS A 158 -5.83 7.60 27.30
C CYS A 158 -5.73 9.13 27.30
N ARG A 159 -5.61 9.76 26.12
CA ARG A 159 -5.51 11.21 25.94
C ARG A 159 -4.31 11.89 26.59
N THR A 160 -3.36 11.13 27.13
CA THR A 160 -2.12 11.69 27.67
C THR A 160 -1.07 11.92 26.58
N LYS A 161 -0.19 12.88 26.83
CA LYS A 161 0.93 13.22 25.96
C LYS A 161 1.90 12.05 25.84
N LEU A 162 2.47 11.87 24.64
CA LEU A 162 3.53 10.90 24.41
C LEU A 162 4.87 11.47 24.89
N ILE A 163 5.55 10.72 25.74
CA ILE A 163 6.85 11.08 26.31
C ILE A 163 7.92 10.17 25.67
N PHE A 164 9.03 10.76 25.22
CA PHE A 164 10.14 10.01 24.63
C PHE A 164 10.79 9.12 25.70
N THR A 165 11.01 7.86 25.35
CA THR A 165 11.74 6.91 26.21
C THR A 165 13.19 6.92 25.74
N ASP A 166 14.04 7.63 26.45
CA ASP A 166 15.49 7.58 26.25
C ASP A 166 15.99 6.24 26.79
N GLU A 167 16.49 5.38 25.94
CA GLU A 167 17.20 4.18 26.38
C GLU A 167 18.68 4.56 26.57
N ASN A 168 19.07 4.76 27.82
CA ASN A 168 20.48 4.64 28.22
C ASN A 168 20.90 3.19 28.23
#